data_86275ec9f5e5fda894b0e16d6e3ddfc5
#
_entry.id   86275ec9f5e5fda894b0e16d6e3ddfc5
#
_cell.length_a   1.000
_cell.length_b   1.000
_cell.length_c   1.000
_cell.angle_alpha   90.00
_cell.angle_beta   90.00
_cell.angle_gamma   90.00
#
_symmetry.space_group_name_H-M   'P 1'
#
loop_
_entity.id
_entity.type
_entity.pdbx_description
1 polymer ?
#
loop_
_entity_poly.entity_id
_entity_poly.type
_entity_poly.pdbx_seq_one_letter_code
_entity_poly.pdbx_strand_id
1 'polypeptide(L)'
;SACGGKGSCGQCKVQVLEGGGEILPTEKVHFSRKEQQAHWRLGCQVKVKDNMDIQVPDSVLEVKEYECTVVSNKLVSSFIKEFIVALPEGAHMDFIPGSYAQIRIPEYEMSYDKDIDKESLGEYLPTWEKFDMFSLKCKNTEPTVRAYSMANYPAEGDRIMLTVRIATPPFKPKPQVGFQDVMPGIA
;
A
#
# COMPACT_ATOMS: atom_id res chain seq x y z
N SER A 1 9.88 -2.66 0.93
CA SER A 1 9.21 -3.07 -0.33
C SER A 1 7.73 -3.34 -0.08
N ALA A 2 6.85 -2.98 -1.01
CA ALA A 2 5.39 -3.12 -0.89
C ALA A 2 4.92 -4.56 -0.63
N CYS A 3 5.67 -5.57 -1.09
CA CYS A 3 5.32 -6.99 -0.90
C CYS A 3 5.97 -7.64 0.34
N GLY A 4 6.64 -6.88 1.19
CA GLY A 4 7.34 -7.42 2.35
C GLY A 4 8.45 -8.44 2.02
N GLY A 5 9.12 -8.26 0.89
CA GLY A 5 10.25 -9.12 0.50
C GLY A 5 9.88 -10.40 -0.27
N LYS A 6 8.62 -10.58 -0.65
CA LYS A 6 8.14 -11.81 -1.33
C LYS A 6 8.51 -11.90 -2.82
N GLY A 7 9.13 -10.87 -3.40
CA GLY A 7 9.51 -10.85 -4.82
C GLY A 7 8.34 -10.63 -5.79
N SER A 8 7.13 -10.33 -5.31
CA SER A 8 5.93 -10.25 -6.16
C SER A 8 5.64 -8.87 -6.73
N CYS A 9 6.19 -7.78 -6.16
CA CYS A 9 5.89 -6.41 -6.61
C CYS A 9 6.89 -5.83 -7.60
N GLY A 10 8.08 -6.42 -7.75
CA GLY A 10 9.11 -5.94 -8.67
C GLY A 10 9.78 -4.61 -8.34
N GLN A 11 9.58 -4.05 -7.14
CA GLN A 11 9.91 -2.65 -6.87
C GLN A 11 11.29 -2.41 -6.22
N CYS A 12 11.90 -3.44 -5.66
CA CYS A 12 13.22 -3.35 -5.05
C CYS A 12 14.33 -3.63 -6.08
N LYS A 13 14.23 -2.99 -7.26
CA LYS A 13 15.21 -3.16 -8.34
C LYS A 13 16.56 -2.57 -7.94
N VAL A 14 17.60 -3.36 -8.08
CA VAL A 14 19.00 -2.98 -7.93
C VAL A 14 19.81 -3.59 -9.07
N GLN A 15 20.91 -2.96 -9.45
CA GLN A 15 21.82 -3.56 -10.39
C GLN A 15 22.97 -4.22 -9.61
N VAL A 16 23.17 -5.51 -9.77
CA VAL A 16 24.22 -6.25 -9.08
C VAL A 16 25.37 -6.48 -10.06
N LEU A 17 26.43 -5.70 -9.91
CA LEU A 17 27.57 -5.72 -10.84
C LEU A 17 28.43 -6.97 -10.64
N GLU A 18 28.62 -7.38 -9.37
CA GLU A 18 29.37 -8.58 -9.02
C GLU A 18 28.73 -9.31 -7.82
N GLY A 19 28.93 -10.60 -7.71
CA GLY A 19 28.60 -11.42 -6.54
C GLY A 19 27.14 -11.83 -6.36
N GLY A 20 26.22 -11.45 -7.26
CA GLY A 20 24.78 -11.68 -7.11
C GLY A 20 24.28 -13.08 -7.49
N GLY A 21 25.09 -13.90 -8.13
CA GLY A 21 24.69 -15.18 -8.71
C GLY A 21 23.66 -15.03 -9.85
N GLU A 22 23.04 -16.12 -10.25
CA GLU A 22 22.07 -16.11 -11.35
C GLU A 22 20.73 -15.51 -10.93
N ILE A 23 20.02 -14.90 -11.91
CA ILE A 23 18.68 -14.38 -11.72
C ILE A 23 17.67 -15.52 -11.47
N LEU A 24 16.89 -15.42 -10.42
CA LEU A 24 15.91 -16.43 -10.05
C LEU A 24 14.69 -16.40 -10.99
N PRO A 25 14.01 -17.55 -11.18
CA PRO A 25 12.79 -17.59 -11.99
C PRO A 25 11.71 -16.62 -11.53
N THR A 26 11.59 -16.40 -10.22
CA THR A 26 10.65 -15.43 -9.59
C THR A 26 10.96 -13.98 -9.92
N GLU A 27 12.21 -13.66 -10.25
CA GLU A 27 12.64 -12.33 -10.60
C GLU A 27 12.44 -12.02 -12.09
N LYS A 28 12.58 -13.03 -12.96
CA LYS A 28 12.58 -12.88 -14.43
C LYS A 28 11.33 -12.18 -14.97
N VAL A 29 10.18 -12.35 -14.33
CA VAL A 29 8.91 -11.74 -14.74
C VAL A 29 8.89 -10.23 -14.58
N HIS A 30 9.78 -9.68 -13.77
CA HIS A 30 9.87 -8.24 -13.48
C HIS A 30 10.90 -7.50 -14.32
N PHE A 31 11.64 -8.21 -15.16
CA PHE A 31 12.73 -7.65 -15.94
C PHE A 31 12.64 -8.00 -17.42
N SER A 32 12.81 -7.01 -18.26
CA SER A 32 13.04 -7.21 -19.69
C SER A 32 14.36 -7.98 -19.93
N ARG A 33 14.52 -8.54 -21.12
CA ARG A 33 15.77 -9.23 -21.49
C ARG A 33 17.01 -8.32 -21.36
N LYS A 34 16.87 -7.02 -21.68
CA LYS A 34 17.97 -6.05 -21.55
C LYS A 34 18.34 -5.82 -20.08
N GLU A 35 17.36 -5.68 -19.20
CA GLU A 35 17.60 -5.53 -17.77
C GLU A 35 18.24 -6.79 -17.17
N GLN A 36 17.81 -7.99 -17.58
CA GLN A 36 18.44 -9.23 -17.15
C GLN A 36 19.90 -9.32 -17.57
N GLN A 37 20.22 -8.91 -18.82
CA GLN A 37 21.61 -8.84 -19.33
C GLN A 37 22.45 -7.78 -18.64
N ALA A 38 21.81 -6.71 -18.17
CA ALA A 38 22.44 -5.64 -17.40
C ALA A 38 22.49 -5.95 -15.89
N HIS A 39 22.29 -7.20 -15.50
CA HIS A 39 22.36 -7.68 -14.11
C HIS A 39 21.42 -7.00 -13.12
N TRP A 40 20.25 -6.57 -13.61
CA TRP A 40 19.19 -6.10 -12.71
C TRP A 40 18.59 -7.26 -11.91
N ARG A 41 18.41 -7.04 -10.62
CA ARG A 41 17.89 -8.03 -9.66
C ARG A 41 16.85 -7.40 -8.74
N LEU A 42 16.06 -8.21 -8.07
CA LEU A 42 15.24 -7.78 -6.95
C LEU A 42 16.04 -7.86 -5.65
N GLY A 43 16.34 -6.74 -5.02
CA GLY A 43 17.14 -6.69 -3.80
C GLY A 43 16.61 -7.58 -2.67
N CYS A 44 15.27 -7.79 -2.60
CA CYS A 44 14.67 -8.71 -1.63
C CYS A 44 14.89 -10.20 -1.94
N GLN A 45 15.33 -10.55 -3.15
CA GLN A 45 15.55 -11.94 -3.58
C GLN A 45 17.04 -12.30 -3.68
N VAL A 46 17.90 -11.31 -3.81
CA VAL A 46 19.35 -11.52 -3.87
C VAL A 46 19.85 -11.95 -2.49
N LYS A 47 20.55 -13.06 -2.44
CA LYS A 47 21.20 -13.54 -1.23
C LYS A 47 22.65 -13.12 -1.22
N VAL A 48 23.06 -12.41 -0.19
CA VAL A 48 24.47 -12.08 0.06
C VAL A 48 25.18 -13.34 0.53
N LYS A 49 26.09 -13.86 -0.27
CA LYS A 49 26.90 -15.03 0.07
C LYS A 49 28.36 -14.70 0.22
N ASP A 50 28.81 -13.63 -0.40
CA ASP A 50 30.16 -13.15 -0.45
C ASP A 50 30.15 -11.64 -0.72
N ASN A 51 31.31 -11.04 -0.98
CA ASN A 51 31.41 -9.65 -1.39
C ASN A 51 30.55 -9.41 -2.64
N MET A 52 29.81 -8.31 -2.63
CA MET A 52 28.95 -7.92 -3.73
C MET A 52 29.16 -6.46 -4.08
N ASP A 53 29.09 -6.15 -5.37
CA ASP A 53 29.02 -4.78 -5.87
C ASP A 53 27.60 -4.50 -6.37
N ILE A 54 26.95 -3.50 -5.77
CA ILE A 54 25.54 -3.17 -6.03
C ILE A 54 25.41 -1.68 -6.36
N GLN A 55 24.81 -1.39 -7.49
CA GLN A 55 24.37 -0.05 -7.83
C GLN A 55 22.88 0.10 -7.52
N VAL A 56 22.55 1.05 -6.64
CA VAL A 56 21.18 1.42 -6.30
C VAL A 56 20.75 2.56 -7.20
N PRO A 57 19.57 2.50 -7.84
CA PRO A 57 19.05 3.62 -8.64
C PRO A 57 18.90 4.89 -7.81
N ASP A 58 19.23 6.05 -8.37
CA ASP A 58 19.09 7.35 -7.68
C ASP A 58 17.67 7.59 -7.19
N SER A 59 16.65 7.15 -7.93
CA SER A 59 15.24 7.23 -7.55
C SER A 59 14.90 6.54 -6.20
N VAL A 60 15.73 5.60 -5.75
CA VAL A 60 15.56 4.96 -4.43
C VAL A 60 16.12 5.85 -3.32
N LEU A 61 17.09 6.70 -3.65
CA LEU A 61 17.73 7.63 -2.71
C LEU A 61 16.96 8.94 -2.58
N GLU A 62 16.08 9.24 -3.53
CA GLU A 62 15.26 10.47 -3.58
C GLU A 62 13.88 10.32 -2.93
N VAL A 63 13.71 9.40 -1.98
CA VAL A 63 12.44 9.25 -1.27
C VAL A 63 12.14 10.54 -0.49
N LYS A 64 11.08 11.24 -0.91
CA LYS A 64 10.55 12.41 -0.24
C LYS A 64 9.34 12.01 0.61
N GLU A 65 9.26 12.55 1.81
CA GLU A 65 8.10 12.42 2.69
C GLU A 65 7.37 13.76 2.74
N TYR A 66 6.04 13.72 2.64
CA TYR A 66 5.18 14.89 2.66
C TYR A 66 4.12 14.76 3.75
N GLU A 67 3.92 15.81 4.51
CA GLU A 67 2.73 15.97 5.35
C GLU A 67 1.60 16.52 4.48
N CYS A 68 0.62 15.67 4.18
CA CYS A 68 -0.47 15.98 3.27
C CYS A 68 -1.74 16.33 4.03
N THR A 69 -2.58 17.17 3.42
CA THR A 69 -3.91 17.49 3.96
C THR A 69 -4.96 16.59 3.35
N VAL A 70 -5.81 15.97 4.18
CA VAL A 70 -6.93 15.15 3.71
C VAL A 70 -7.98 16.05 3.06
N VAL A 71 -8.25 15.82 1.77
CA VAL A 71 -9.26 16.53 0.98
C VAL A 71 -10.58 15.76 0.95
N SER A 72 -10.52 14.44 0.86
CA SER A 72 -11.68 13.55 0.82
C SER A 72 -11.36 12.21 1.44
N ASN A 73 -12.33 11.65 2.17
CA ASN A 73 -12.28 10.30 2.74
C ASN A 73 -13.69 9.73 2.78
N LYS A 74 -14.24 9.37 1.63
CA LYS A 74 -15.61 8.92 1.49
C LYS A 74 -15.72 7.48 1.00
N LEU A 75 -16.80 6.80 1.34
CA LEU A 75 -17.11 5.50 0.76
C LEU A 75 -17.52 5.66 -0.72
N VAL A 76 -17.00 4.79 -1.56
CA VAL A 76 -17.39 4.60 -2.96
C VAL A 76 -18.00 3.21 -3.19
N SER A 77 -17.89 2.35 -2.20
CA SER A 77 -18.67 1.12 -2.04
C SER A 77 -18.68 0.73 -0.57
N SER A 78 -19.45 -0.28 -0.20
CA SER A 78 -19.63 -0.68 1.20
C SER A 78 -18.32 -0.91 1.99
N PHE A 79 -17.24 -1.26 1.31
CA PHE A 79 -15.95 -1.59 1.94
C PHE A 79 -14.74 -0.91 1.27
N ILE A 80 -14.99 0.05 0.39
CA ILE A 80 -13.92 0.76 -0.32
C ILE A 80 -14.10 2.25 -0.14
N LYS A 81 -13.03 2.92 0.24
CA LYS A 81 -12.95 4.38 0.35
C LYS A 81 -12.14 4.97 -0.79
N GLU A 82 -12.63 6.09 -1.31
CA GLU A 82 -11.81 7.06 -2.03
C GLU A 82 -11.14 7.96 -1.00
N PHE A 83 -9.83 7.95 -0.99
CA PHE A 83 -9.02 8.75 -0.10
C PHE A 83 -8.17 9.71 -0.93
N ILE A 84 -8.41 11.02 -0.77
CA ILE A 84 -7.70 12.06 -1.52
C ILE A 84 -6.95 12.94 -0.54
N VAL A 85 -5.67 13.13 -0.80
CA VAL A 85 -4.82 14.06 -0.06
C VAL A 85 -4.22 15.09 -1.00
N ALA A 86 -4.08 16.32 -0.52
CA ALA A 86 -3.35 17.39 -1.19
C ALA A 86 -1.91 17.44 -0.67
N LEU A 87 -0.96 17.62 -1.57
CA LEU A 87 0.42 17.92 -1.22
C LEU A 87 0.52 19.29 -0.54
N PRO A 88 1.58 19.55 0.26
CA PRO A 88 1.84 20.89 0.80
C PRO A 88 1.96 21.94 -0.32
N GLU A 89 1.67 23.19 0.00
CA GLU A 89 1.78 24.31 -0.95
C GLU A 89 3.19 24.39 -1.55
N GLY A 90 3.25 24.49 -2.87
CA GLY A 90 4.51 24.52 -3.62
C GLY A 90 5.21 23.18 -3.79
N ALA A 91 4.68 22.11 -3.21
CA ALA A 91 5.19 20.76 -3.47
C ALA A 91 4.58 20.19 -4.75
N HIS A 92 5.40 19.50 -5.52
CA HIS A 92 4.99 18.77 -6.71
C HIS A 92 5.53 17.35 -6.66
N MET A 93 4.74 16.40 -7.13
CA MET A 93 5.12 14.99 -7.23
C MET A 93 4.96 14.51 -8.66
N ASP A 94 6.09 14.29 -9.32
CA ASP A 94 6.12 13.61 -10.60
C ASP A 94 5.94 12.10 -10.38
N PHE A 95 4.95 11.53 -11.03
CA PHE A 95 4.75 10.09 -11.02
C PHE A 95 4.22 9.61 -12.37
N ILE A 96 4.37 8.34 -12.65
CA ILE A 96 3.80 7.70 -13.83
C ILE A 96 2.57 6.87 -13.43
N PRO A 97 1.57 6.72 -14.32
CA PRO A 97 0.42 5.85 -14.04
C PRO A 97 0.84 4.46 -13.56
N GLY A 98 0.23 3.97 -12.48
CA GLY A 98 0.59 2.71 -11.85
C GLY A 98 1.66 2.81 -10.75
N SER A 99 2.22 4.00 -10.52
CA SER A 99 3.03 4.26 -9.33
C SER A 99 2.22 4.11 -8.05
N TYR A 100 2.91 3.96 -6.92
CA TYR A 100 2.28 3.84 -5.61
C TYR A 100 2.83 4.90 -4.65
N ALA A 101 2.00 5.31 -3.72
CA ALA A 101 2.39 6.11 -2.57
C ALA A 101 2.52 5.21 -1.34
N GLN A 102 3.48 5.50 -0.48
CA GLN A 102 3.61 4.87 0.82
C GLN A 102 2.96 5.78 1.87
N ILE A 103 2.01 5.24 2.60
CA ILE A 103 1.34 5.94 3.69
C ILE A 103 1.91 5.44 5.01
N ARG A 104 2.42 6.35 5.82
CA ARG A 104 2.81 6.07 7.19
C ARG A 104 1.58 6.12 8.08
N ILE A 105 1.28 5.02 8.73
CA ILE A 105 0.16 4.85 9.64
C ILE A 105 0.74 4.89 11.05
N PRO A 106 0.35 5.87 11.90
CA PRO A 106 0.84 5.96 13.27
C PRO A 106 0.26 4.85 14.14
N GLU A 107 0.67 4.83 15.40
CA GLU A 107 -0.04 4.08 16.43
C GLU A 107 -1.45 4.64 16.60
N TYR A 108 -2.44 3.76 16.71
CA TYR A 108 -3.83 4.15 16.98
C TYR A 108 -4.61 3.01 17.63
N GLU A 109 -5.67 3.38 18.30
CA GLU A 109 -6.73 2.49 18.75
C GLU A 109 -8.07 3.13 18.40
N MET A 110 -8.95 2.38 17.74
CA MET A 110 -10.25 2.87 17.32
C MET A 110 -11.33 1.80 17.49
N SER A 111 -12.55 2.26 17.69
CA SER A 111 -13.75 1.45 17.77
C SER A 111 -14.77 1.98 16.77
N TYR A 112 -15.26 1.15 15.87
CA TYR A 112 -16.12 1.58 14.76
C TYR A 112 -17.43 2.21 15.23
N ASP A 113 -17.97 1.78 16.38
CA ASP A 113 -19.19 2.32 16.96
C ASP A 113 -19.03 3.75 17.50
N LYS A 114 -17.81 4.13 17.88
CA LYS A 114 -17.50 5.43 18.48
C LYS A 114 -16.85 6.42 17.50
N ASP A 115 -15.97 5.90 16.63
CA ASP A 115 -15.08 6.72 15.83
C ASP A 115 -15.56 6.88 14.37
N ILE A 116 -16.59 6.10 13.97
CA ILE A 116 -17.19 6.22 12.65
C ILE A 116 -18.54 6.92 12.74
N ASP A 117 -18.65 8.06 12.07
CA ASP A 117 -19.92 8.76 11.94
C ASP A 117 -20.86 7.97 11.00
N LYS A 118 -21.98 7.50 11.58
CA LYS A 118 -22.99 6.69 10.88
C LYS A 118 -23.68 7.47 9.77
N GLU A 119 -23.88 8.77 9.92
CA GLU A 119 -24.54 9.61 8.92
C GLU A 119 -23.66 9.72 7.66
N SER A 120 -22.35 9.72 7.83
CA SER A 120 -21.38 9.76 6.71
C SER A 120 -21.40 8.51 5.82
N LEU A 121 -22.00 7.41 6.28
CA LEU A 121 -22.09 6.15 5.51
C LEU A 121 -23.20 6.18 4.46
N GLY A 122 -24.23 7.04 4.60
CA GLY A 122 -25.30 7.19 3.64
C GLY A 122 -25.93 5.86 3.24
N GLU A 123 -25.98 5.58 1.96
CA GLU A 123 -26.56 4.34 1.39
C GLU A 123 -25.87 3.03 1.81
N TYR A 124 -24.65 3.10 2.34
CA TYR A 124 -23.88 1.91 2.75
C TYR A 124 -24.19 1.47 4.19
N LEU A 125 -24.88 2.30 4.98
CA LEU A 125 -25.23 2.01 6.38
C LEU A 125 -25.95 0.65 6.57
N PRO A 126 -26.98 0.28 5.78
CA PRO A 126 -27.66 -1.01 5.94
C PRO A 126 -26.70 -2.21 5.72
N THR A 127 -25.70 -2.06 4.86
CA THR A 127 -24.70 -3.11 4.66
C THR A 127 -23.77 -3.22 5.85
N TRP A 128 -23.35 -2.11 6.44
CA TRP A 128 -22.53 -2.10 7.64
C TRP A 128 -23.22 -2.70 8.84
N GLU A 129 -24.52 -2.40 9.04
CA GLU A 129 -25.35 -3.03 10.07
C GLU A 129 -25.50 -4.53 9.86
N LYS A 130 -25.81 -4.96 8.62
CA LYS A 130 -25.93 -6.37 8.24
C LYS A 130 -24.68 -7.20 8.55
N PHE A 131 -23.51 -6.63 8.39
CA PHE A 131 -22.23 -7.29 8.65
C PHE A 131 -21.67 -7.01 10.03
N ASP A 132 -22.42 -6.32 10.90
CA ASP A 132 -22.00 -5.95 12.24
C ASP A 132 -20.66 -5.23 12.29
N MET A 133 -20.45 -4.29 11.35
CA MET A 133 -19.20 -3.53 11.25
C MET A 133 -18.89 -2.70 12.50
N PHE A 134 -19.93 -2.23 13.19
CA PHE A 134 -19.78 -1.40 14.38
C PHE A 134 -19.27 -2.16 15.61
N SER A 135 -19.29 -3.48 15.60
CA SER A 135 -18.64 -4.28 16.64
C SER A 135 -17.12 -4.34 16.51
N LEU A 136 -16.58 -3.92 15.37
CA LEU A 136 -15.15 -4.00 15.09
C LEU A 136 -14.33 -2.98 15.89
N LYS A 137 -13.18 -3.44 16.35
CA LYS A 137 -12.15 -2.63 17.00
C LYS A 137 -10.83 -2.86 16.28
N CYS A 138 -10.06 -1.81 16.09
CA CYS A 138 -8.74 -1.88 15.45
C CYS A 138 -7.70 -1.28 16.37
N LYS A 139 -6.52 -1.88 16.38
CA LYS A 139 -5.38 -1.38 17.14
C LYS A 139 -4.09 -1.55 16.33
N ASN A 140 -3.34 -0.48 16.22
CA ASN A 140 -1.99 -0.48 15.69
C ASN A 140 -1.04 -0.06 16.81
N THR A 141 -0.16 -0.95 17.22
CA THR A 141 0.72 -0.75 18.37
C THR A 141 2.11 -0.22 18.01
N GLU A 142 2.39 -0.09 16.73
CA GLU A 142 3.65 0.46 16.23
C GLU A 142 3.43 1.16 14.87
N PRO A 143 4.17 2.21 14.56
CA PRO A 143 4.07 2.87 13.26
C PRO A 143 4.34 1.89 12.13
N THR A 144 3.46 1.89 11.14
CA THR A 144 3.49 0.94 10.03
C THR A 144 3.38 1.69 8.70
N VAL A 145 4.00 1.16 7.65
CA VAL A 145 3.92 1.71 6.29
C VAL A 145 3.14 0.77 5.39
N ARG A 146 2.21 1.33 4.61
CA ARG A 146 1.46 0.61 3.58
C ARG A 146 1.59 1.31 2.24
N ALA A 147 1.72 0.52 1.18
CA ALA A 147 1.77 1.02 -0.19
C ALA A 147 0.41 0.88 -0.85
N TYR A 148 -0.04 1.96 -1.49
CA TYR A 148 -1.27 2.02 -2.26
C TYR A 148 -0.97 2.55 -3.66
N SER A 149 -1.49 1.86 -4.68
CA SER A 149 -1.41 2.38 -6.05
C SER A 149 -2.19 3.70 -6.15
N MET A 150 -1.60 4.68 -6.80
CA MET A 150 -2.28 5.94 -7.09
C MET A 150 -3.38 5.72 -8.12
N ALA A 151 -4.58 6.19 -7.82
CA ALA A 151 -5.76 6.03 -8.65
C ALA A 151 -5.99 7.21 -9.59
N ASN A 152 -5.33 8.34 -9.36
CA ASN A 152 -5.34 9.50 -10.25
C ASN A 152 -4.18 9.44 -11.26
N TYR A 153 -4.25 10.27 -12.31
CA TYR A 153 -3.16 10.45 -13.25
C TYR A 153 -2.46 11.81 -13.01
N PRO A 154 -1.20 11.97 -13.44
CA PRO A 154 -0.38 13.15 -13.09
C PRO A 154 -1.01 14.51 -13.44
N ALA A 155 -1.75 14.61 -14.55
CA ALA A 155 -2.37 15.88 -14.97
C ALA A 155 -3.56 16.33 -14.11
N GLU A 156 -3.99 15.55 -13.12
CA GLU A 156 -5.01 15.96 -12.14
C GLU A 156 -4.46 16.88 -11.03
N GLY A 157 -3.18 17.20 -11.08
CA GLY A 157 -2.53 18.20 -10.22
C GLY A 157 -1.91 17.59 -8.96
N ASP A 158 -1.65 18.47 -7.96
CA ASP A 158 -0.90 18.13 -6.76
C ASP A 158 -1.76 17.42 -5.69
N ARG A 159 -2.49 16.41 -6.13
CA ARG A 159 -3.33 15.55 -5.30
C ARG A 159 -2.97 14.10 -5.53
N ILE A 160 -3.05 13.32 -4.47
CA ILE A 160 -2.90 11.88 -4.54
C ILE A 160 -4.24 11.25 -4.19
N MET A 161 -4.77 10.47 -5.12
CA MET A 161 -6.00 9.70 -4.92
C MET A 161 -5.65 8.24 -4.72
N LEU A 162 -6.18 7.66 -3.68
CA LEU A 162 -6.04 6.25 -3.35
C LEU A 162 -7.41 5.59 -3.26
N THR A 163 -7.49 4.36 -3.71
CA THR A 163 -8.66 3.50 -3.48
C THR A 163 -8.29 2.50 -2.39
N VAL A 164 -8.84 2.70 -1.19
CA VAL A 164 -8.45 1.96 0.01
C VAL A 164 -9.57 1.02 0.42
N ARG A 165 -9.27 -0.27 0.48
CA ARG A 165 -10.19 -1.25 1.07
C ARG A 165 -10.12 -1.16 2.60
N ILE A 166 -11.28 -1.06 3.25
CA ILE A 166 -11.36 -1.11 4.72
C ILE A 166 -10.86 -2.47 5.19
N ALA A 167 -9.92 -2.46 6.12
CA ALA A 167 -9.40 -3.67 6.72
C ALA A 167 -10.45 -4.28 7.66
N THR A 168 -10.94 -5.45 7.29
CA THR A 168 -11.90 -6.22 8.07
C THR A 168 -11.32 -7.59 8.40
N PRO A 169 -11.79 -8.25 9.45
CA PRO A 169 -11.52 -9.67 9.65
C PRO A 169 -12.02 -10.49 8.45
N PRO A 170 -11.57 -11.73 8.26
CA PRO A 170 -12.14 -12.62 7.27
C PRO A 170 -13.64 -12.85 7.53
N PHE A 171 -14.42 -12.98 6.46
CA PHE A 171 -15.82 -13.35 6.57
C PHE A 171 -15.98 -14.75 7.17
N LYS A 172 -17.06 -14.95 7.93
CA LYS A 172 -17.46 -16.27 8.36
C LYS A 172 -17.81 -17.16 7.15
N PRO A 173 -17.56 -18.47 7.22
CA PRO A 173 -17.97 -19.38 6.17
C PRO A 173 -19.49 -19.35 5.96
N LYS A 174 -19.96 -19.42 4.70
CA LYS A 174 -21.39 -19.54 4.41
C LYS A 174 -22.00 -20.77 5.09
N PRO A 175 -23.25 -20.71 5.60
CA PRO A 175 -24.23 -19.62 5.38
C PRO A 175 -24.19 -18.48 6.41
N GLN A 176 -23.22 -18.46 7.33
CA GLN A 176 -23.13 -17.43 8.38
C GLN A 176 -22.84 -16.05 7.80
N VAL A 177 -23.38 -15.00 8.41
CA VAL A 177 -23.12 -13.60 8.06
C VAL A 177 -22.20 -12.97 9.11
N GLY A 178 -21.36 -12.02 8.71
CA GLY A 178 -20.45 -11.29 9.58
C GLY A 178 -19.00 -11.76 9.46
N PHE A 179 -18.17 -11.30 10.39
CA PHE A 179 -16.74 -11.55 10.41
C PHE A 179 -16.35 -12.59 11.47
N GLN A 180 -15.20 -13.21 11.28
CA GLN A 180 -14.57 -14.07 12.27
C GLN A 180 -14.14 -13.22 13.48
N ASP A 181 -14.09 -13.83 14.66
CA ASP A 181 -13.65 -13.17 15.90
C ASP A 181 -12.11 -13.08 15.93
N VAL A 182 -11.56 -12.24 15.06
CA VAL A 182 -10.13 -11.90 14.98
C VAL A 182 -9.99 -10.42 14.70
N MET A 183 -8.87 -9.84 15.10
CA MET A 183 -8.62 -8.42 14.85
C MET A 183 -8.59 -8.11 13.34
N PRO A 184 -9.17 -6.99 12.91
CA PRO A 184 -8.96 -6.47 11.57
C PRO A 184 -7.49 -6.24 11.28
N GLY A 185 -7.10 -6.33 10.00
CA GLY A 185 -5.77 -5.92 9.58
C GLY A 185 -5.55 -4.41 9.71
N ILE A 186 -4.32 -3.97 9.52
CA ILE A 186 -3.95 -2.55 9.42
C ILE A 186 -4.02 -2.15 7.95
N ALA A 187 -4.89 -1.21 7.61
CA ALA A 187 -5.06 -0.66 6.26
C ALA A 187 -4.47 0.72 6.15
#